data_20404fc7f168b7e34ec7722d56517231
#
_entry.id   20404fc7f168b7e34ec7722d56517231
#
_cell.length_a   1.000
_cell.length_b   1.000
_cell.length_c   1.000
_cell.angle_alpha   90.00
_cell.angle_beta   90.00
_cell.angle_gamma   90.00
#
_symmetry.space_group_name_H-M   'P 1'
#
loop_
_entity.id
_entity.type
_entity.pdbx_description
1 polymer ?
#
loop_
_entity_poly.entity_id
_entity_poly.type
_entity_poly.pdbx_seq_one_letter_code
_entity_poly.pdbx_strand_id
1 'polypeptide(L)'
;MRVFECVEAQGIHLNTGIFNALVNTFLSVRDLLSAMTLYETMEGMDGCKPDCFTYGAFISAFSILGSGHAMMSWYVAAKNAGFTPSIQAFESLITGFVRLNMLDDAKTVFEEMISLGIKPNSAILEANLEIVTRKEEVNTVRDFLKRVRDGNWELNKATVERLTRICLDGGEIDEMEQLLAVIQKGTHSSYETQLHHGIIRFYAKADRLADMEDAICWMLDNGVMFMCPEDVDVIICSYFRHKEFDRLDLFLNRIQSFFKPNRSTYDILVAGYRKFDLHERLHSTINDMRQAGFA
;
A
#
# COMPACT_ATOMS: atom_id res chain seq x y z
N MET A 1 35.91 -26.15 4.14
CA MET A 1 36.70 -27.12 4.90
C MET A 1 37.64 -26.47 5.93
N ARG A 2 38.65 -25.65 5.58
CA ARG A 2 39.58 -25.05 6.58
C ARG A 2 38.93 -24.27 7.74
N VAL A 3 37.77 -23.66 7.55
CA VAL A 3 37.07 -22.94 8.62
C VAL A 3 36.51 -23.89 9.67
N PHE A 4 35.99 -25.06 9.29
CA PHE A 4 35.49 -26.07 10.21
C PHE A 4 36.60 -26.70 11.05
N GLU A 5 37.71 -27.03 10.40
CA GLU A 5 38.88 -27.59 11.09
C GLU A 5 39.43 -26.60 12.13
N CYS A 6 39.40 -25.28 11.84
CA CYS A 6 39.79 -24.25 12.79
C CYS A 6 38.81 -24.10 13.96
N VAL A 7 37.50 -24.21 13.71
CA VAL A 7 36.44 -24.08 14.72
C VAL A 7 36.46 -25.30 15.67
N GLU A 8 36.61 -26.50 15.12
CA GLU A 8 36.74 -27.73 15.92
C GLU A 8 38.06 -27.75 16.72
N ALA A 9 39.17 -27.28 16.14
CA ALA A 9 40.45 -27.17 16.83
C ALA A 9 40.44 -26.18 18.01
N GLN A 10 39.50 -25.23 18.02
CA GLN A 10 39.27 -24.28 19.12
C GLN A 10 38.25 -24.81 20.16
N GLY A 11 37.77 -26.06 20.03
CA GLY A 11 36.83 -26.66 20.96
C GLY A 11 35.42 -26.07 20.87
N ILE A 12 35.08 -25.39 19.79
CA ILE A 12 33.74 -24.84 19.57
C ILE A 12 32.85 -25.96 19.01
N HIS A 13 31.85 -26.36 19.75
CA HIS A 13 30.86 -27.34 19.27
C HIS A 13 30.00 -26.71 18.16
N LEU A 14 30.10 -27.31 16.98
CA LEU A 14 29.25 -26.93 15.83
C LEU A 14 27.77 -27.20 16.18
N ASN A 15 26.96 -26.24 15.89
CA ASN A 15 25.50 -26.35 16.03
C ASN A 15 24.79 -25.75 14.81
N THR A 16 23.48 -26.02 14.65
CA THR A 16 22.68 -25.52 13.52
C THR A 16 22.76 -23.99 13.36
N GLY A 17 22.86 -23.23 14.47
CA GLY A 17 22.96 -21.77 14.42
C GLY A 17 24.25 -21.29 13.76
N ILE A 18 25.40 -21.93 14.02
CA ILE A 18 26.68 -21.61 13.38
C ILE A 18 26.62 -21.93 11.87
N PHE A 19 26.06 -23.09 11.52
CA PHE A 19 25.85 -23.43 10.11
C PHE A 19 24.95 -22.42 9.39
N ASN A 20 23.84 -22.04 10.00
CA ASN A 20 22.93 -21.03 9.46
C ASN A 20 23.64 -19.67 9.24
N ALA A 21 24.47 -19.24 10.18
CA ALA A 21 25.26 -18.02 10.05
C ALA A 21 26.25 -18.10 8.85
N LEU A 22 26.92 -19.24 8.69
CA LEU A 22 27.85 -19.47 7.57
C LEU A 22 27.10 -19.55 6.23
N VAL A 23 25.99 -20.30 6.17
CA VAL A 23 25.13 -20.36 4.98
C VAL A 23 24.68 -18.95 4.57
N ASN A 24 24.14 -18.16 5.50
CA ASN A 24 23.76 -16.78 5.24
C ASN A 24 24.92 -15.93 4.74
N THR A 25 26.12 -16.10 5.30
CA THR A 25 27.32 -15.37 4.87
C THR A 25 27.66 -15.70 3.42
N PHE A 26 27.73 -17.00 3.06
CA PHE A 26 28.00 -17.41 1.67
C PHE A 26 26.90 -16.97 0.69
N LEU A 27 25.64 -17.06 1.08
CA LEU A 27 24.53 -16.57 0.27
C LEU A 27 24.59 -15.05 0.05
N SER A 28 25.02 -14.29 1.07
CA SER A 28 25.14 -12.82 0.98
C SER A 28 26.24 -12.38 0.00
N VAL A 29 27.34 -13.14 -0.11
CA VAL A 29 28.41 -12.92 -1.09
C VAL A 29 28.16 -13.65 -2.42
N ARG A 30 26.98 -14.26 -2.60
CA ARG A 30 26.56 -15.02 -3.78
C ARG A 30 27.41 -16.27 -4.08
N ASP A 31 28.07 -16.82 -3.09
CA ASP A 31 28.79 -18.10 -3.18
C ASP A 31 27.81 -19.27 -2.91
N LEU A 32 27.00 -19.55 -3.91
CA LEU A 32 25.98 -20.60 -3.81
C LEU A 32 26.60 -21.99 -3.63
N LEU A 33 27.77 -22.23 -4.24
CA LEU A 33 28.42 -23.54 -4.15
C LEU A 33 28.84 -23.86 -2.73
N SER A 34 29.49 -22.93 -2.04
CA SER A 34 29.86 -23.10 -0.63
C SER A 34 28.61 -23.22 0.28
N ALA A 35 27.57 -22.44 0.03
CA ALA A 35 26.33 -22.54 0.79
C ALA A 35 25.65 -23.92 0.61
N MET A 36 25.60 -24.46 -0.62
CA MET A 36 25.06 -25.78 -0.89
C MET A 36 25.87 -26.91 -0.24
N THR A 37 27.21 -26.82 -0.30
CA THR A 37 28.12 -27.77 0.38
C THR A 37 27.88 -27.79 1.89
N LEU A 38 27.62 -26.62 2.49
CA LEU A 38 27.28 -26.55 3.92
C LEU A 38 25.92 -27.20 4.21
N TYR A 39 24.93 -26.96 3.35
CA TYR A 39 23.62 -27.60 3.48
C TYR A 39 23.73 -29.13 3.42
N GLU A 40 24.45 -29.68 2.45
CA GLU A 40 24.71 -31.12 2.32
C GLU A 40 25.45 -31.66 3.58
N THR A 41 26.40 -30.89 4.10
CA THR A 41 27.11 -31.24 5.35
C THR A 41 26.13 -31.33 6.53
N MET A 42 25.24 -30.33 6.66
CA MET A 42 24.21 -30.33 7.69
C MET A 42 23.28 -31.55 7.58
N GLU A 43 22.89 -31.93 6.37
CA GLU A 43 22.05 -33.14 6.16
C GLU A 43 22.74 -34.42 6.63
N GLY A 44 24.07 -34.49 6.50
CA GLY A 44 24.86 -35.64 6.92
C GLY A 44 25.21 -35.71 8.42
N MET A 45 25.07 -34.57 9.15
CA MET A 45 25.47 -34.49 10.57
C MET A 45 24.30 -34.66 11.53
N ASP A 46 24.44 -35.59 12.48
CA ASP A 46 23.47 -35.69 13.57
C ASP A 46 23.65 -34.53 14.56
N GLY A 47 22.51 -33.84 14.85
CA GLY A 47 22.50 -32.69 15.75
C GLY A 47 22.69 -31.31 15.08
N CYS A 48 22.99 -31.29 13.77
CA CYS A 48 23.13 -30.03 13.00
C CYS A 48 22.21 -30.00 11.76
N LYS A 49 21.09 -30.72 11.79
CA LYS A 49 20.17 -30.79 10.64
C LYS A 49 19.66 -29.41 10.20
N PRO A 50 19.45 -29.21 8.87
CA PRO A 50 18.80 -28.02 8.37
C PRO A 50 17.46 -27.76 9.06
N ASP A 51 17.19 -26.49 9.35
CA ASP A 51 15.97 -26.03 10.01
C ASP A 51 15.22 -24.99 9.18
N CYS A 52 14.13 -24.46 9.70
CA CYS A 52 13.33 -23.45 9.02
C CYS A 52 14.14 -22.20 8.60
N PHE A 53 15.19 -21.84 9.36
CA PHE A 53 16.07 -20.72 9.02
C PHE A 53 16.98 -21.04 7.85
N THR A 54 17.50 -22.28 7.78
CA THR A 54 18.31 -22.76 6.65
C THR A 54 17.51 -22.65 5.34
N TYR A 55 16.31 -23.21 5.30
CA TYR A 55 15.45 -23.15 4.12
C TYR A 55 15.05 -21.71 3.77
N GLY A 56 14.72 -20.89 4.78
CA GLY A 56 14.36 -19.48 4.61
C GLY A 56 15.50 -18.67 3.99
N ALA A 57 16.76 -18.95 4.38
CA ALA A 57 17.94 -18.29 3.83
C ALA A 57 18.10 -18.57 2.32
N PHE A 58 17.94 -19.84 1.89
CA PHE A 58 17.99 -20.18 0.47
C PHE A 58 16.82 -19.56 -0.31
N ILE A 59 15.61 -19.60 0.19
CA ILE A 59 14.44 -18.94 -0.42
C ILE A 59 14.73 -17.45 -0.65
N SER A 60 15.21 -16.74 0.37
CA SER A 60 15.54 -15.33 0.29
C SER A 60 16.66 -15.03 -0.72
N ALA A 61 17.71 -15.85 -0.73
CA ALA A 61 18.82 -15.71 -1.67
C ALA A 61 18.34 -15.90 -3.12
N PHE A 62 17.56 -16.94 -3.40
CA PHE A 62 17.03 -17.16 -4.75
C PHE A 62 15.97 -16.14 -5.14
N SER A 63 15.26 -15.55 -4.19
CA SER A 63 14.41 -14.38 -4.45
C SER A 63 15.26 -13.22 -4.99
N ILE A 64 16.38 -12.90 -4.34
CA ILE A 64 17.28 -11.81 -4.77
C ILE A 64 17.92 -12.13 -6.14
N LEU A 65 18.28 -13.39 -6.38
CA LEU A 65 18.86 -13.84 -7.65
C LEU A 65 17.84 -13.93 -8.80
N GLY A 66 16.56 -13.83 -8.49
CA GLY A 66 15.51 -13.86 -9.51
C GLY A 66 15.22 -15.27 -10.07
N SER A 67 15.42 -16.33 -9.30
CA SER A 67 15.13 -17.70 -9.71
C SER A 67 13.86 -18.23 -9.05
N GLY A 68 12.70 -17.99 -9.66
CA GLY A 68 11.41 -18.42 -9.13
C GLY A 68 11.30 -19.93 -8.95
N HIS A 69 11.83 -20.70 -9.91
CA HIS A 69 11.85 -22.17 -9.80
C HIS A 69 12.65 -22.65 -8.59
N ALA A 70 13.84 -22.08 -8.34
CA ALA A 70 14.65 -22.46 -7.18
C ALA A 70 13.96 -22.06 -5.87
N MET A 71 13.35 -20.87 -5.82
CA MET A 71 12.53 -20.45 -4.66
C MET A 71 11.45 -21.46 -4.33
N MET A 72 10.68 -21.90 -5.33
CA MET A 72 9.63 -22.90 -5.16
C MET A 72 10.19 -24.26 -4.74
N SER A 73 11.30 -24.69 -5.30
CA SER A 73 11.95 -25.96 -4.93
C SER A 73 12.36 -25.97 -3.46
N TRP A 74 12.97 -24.91 -2.96
CA TRP A 74 13.36 -24.78 -1.56
C TRP A 74 12.14 -24.65 -0.62
N TYR A 75 11.09 -23.99 -1.07
CA TYR A 75 9.82 -23.92 -0.34
C TYR A 75 9.19 -25.32 -0.17
N VAL A 76 9.13 -26.11 -1.25
CA VAL A 76 8.63 -27.48 -1.23
C VAL A 76 9.53 -28.37 -0.37
N ALA A 77 10.85 -28.22 -0.46
CA ALA A 77 11.80 -28.96 0.38
C ALA A 77 11.59 -28.70 1.87
N ALA A 78 11.38 -27.43 2.27
CA ALA A 78 11.06 -27.08 3.65
C ALA A 78 9.78 -27.78 4.15
N LYS A 79 8.73 -27.78 3.33
CA LYS A 79 7.45 -28.45 3.64
C LYS A 79 7.62 -29.97 3.77
N ASN A 80 8.35 -30.59 2.86
CA ASN A 80 8.63 -32.02 2.90
C ASN A 80 9.47 -32.43 4.12
N ALA A 81 10.32 -31.54 4.60
CA ALA A 81 11.05 -31.70 5.86
C ALA A 81 10.22 -31.43 7.12
N GLY A 82 8.93 -31.09 6.96
CA GLY A 82 7.99 -30.86 8.06
C GLY A 82 8.06 -29.46 8.67
N PHE A 83 8.72 -28.51 8.03
CA PHE A 83 8.81 -27.15 8.52
C PHE A 83 7.72 -26.24 7.93
N THR A 84 7.10 -25.43 8.81
CA THR A 84 6.27 -24.30 8.37
C THR A 84 7.18 -23.13 8.09
N PRO A 85 7.16 -22.54 6.87
CA PRO A 85 7.97 -21.38 6.54
C PRO A 85 7.65 -20.19 7.46
N SER A 86 8.67 -19.41 7.78
CA SER A 86 8.52 -18.19 8.56
C SER A 86 7.87 -17.08 7.73
N ILE A 87 7.38 -16.03 8.39
CA ILE A 87 6.84 -14.85 7.71
C ILE A 87 7.86 -14.21 6.75
N GLN A 88 9.16 -14.24 7.08
CA GLN A 88 10.23 -13.74 6.22
C GLN A 88 10.41 -14.59 4.96
N ALA A 89 10.24 -15.92 5.07
CA ALA A 89 10.27 -16.81 3.93
C ALA A 89 9.06 -16.58 3.01
N PHE A 90 7.85 -16.42 3.58
CA PHE A 90 6.65 -16.05 2.81
C PHE A 90 6.80 -14.69 2.14
N GLU A 91 7.35 -13.69 2.83
CA GLU A 91 7.64 -12.37 2.25
C GLU A 91 8.59 -12.50 1.05
N SER A 92 9.70 -13.23 1.20
CA SER A 92 10.68 -13.43 0.13
C SER A 92 10.09 -14.16 -1.08
N LEU A 93 9.21 -15.16 -0.84
CA LEU A 93 8.50 -15.88 -1.90
C LEU A 93 7.53 -14.96 -2.64
N ILE A 94 6.60 -14.32 -1.92
CA ILE A 94 5.52 -13.54 -2.51
C ILE A 94 6.10 -12.33 -3.25
N THR A 95 6.98 -11.55 -2.61
CA THR A 95 7.62 -10.39 -3.26
C THR A 95 8.51 -10.79 -4.43
N GLY A 96 9.23 -11.89 -4.29
CA GLY A 96 10.06 -12.45 -5.36
C GLY A 96 9.24 -12.88 -6.58
N PHE A 97 8.15 -13.63 -6.39
CA PHE A 97 7.27 -14.04 -7.46
C PHE A 97 6.58 -12.85 -8.14
N VAL A 98 6.11 -11.85 -7.37
CA VAL A 98 5.52 -10.62 -7.94
C VAL A 98 6.54 -9.89 -8.84
N ARG A 99 7.79 -9.76 -8.37
CA ARG A 99 8.86 -9.13 -9.14
C ARG A 99 9.18 -9.89 -10.42
N LEU A 100 9.09 -11.22 -10.40
CA LEU A 100 9.30 -12.09 -11.57
C LEU A 100 8.05 -12.22 -12.47
N ASN A 101 6.96 -11.53 -12.13
CA ASN A 101 5.66 -11.63 -12.79
C ASN A 101 5.04 -13.04 -12.75
N MET A 102 5.40 -13.85 -11.76
CA MET A 102 4.82 -15.18 -11.48
C MET A 102 3.62 -15.00 -10.53
N LEU A 103 2.57 -14.33 -11.01
CA LEU A 103 1.46 -13.87 -10.15
C LEU A 103 0.61 -15.01 -9.59
N ASP A 104 0.50 -16.13 -10.31
CA ASP A 104 -0.27 -17.29 -9.84
C ASP A 104 0.44 -18.02 -8.71
N ASP A 105 1.77 -18.16 -8.79
CA ASP A 105 2.58 -18.72 -7.71
C ASP A 105 2.54 -17.82 -6.47
N ALA A 106 2.67 -16.49 -6.66
CA ALA A 106 2.56 -15.53 -5.59
C ALA A 106 1.19 -15.62 -4.88
N LYS A 107 0.09 -15.71 -5.65
CA LYS A 107 -1.26 -15.86 -5.10
C LYS A 107 -1.40 -17.18 -4.33
N THR A 108 -0.93 -18.29 -4.88
CA THR A 108 -0.99 -19.61 -4.25
C THR A 108 -0.27 -19.61 -2.89
N VAL A 109 0.94 -19.06 -2.85
CA VAL A 109 1.73 -18.97 -1.60
C VAL A 109 1.08 -18.04 -0.59
N PHE A 110 0.49 -16.92 -1.04
CA PHE A 110 -0.26 -16.01 -0.16
C PHE A 110 -1.48 -16.70 0.46
N GLU A 111 -2.29 -17.42 -0.34
CA GLU A 111 -3.45 -18.15 0.15
C GLU A 111 -3.04 -19.23 1.17
N GLU A 112 -1.94 -19.92 0.92
CA GLU A 112 -1.41 -20.90 1.85
C GLU A 112 -0.99 -20.25 3.19
N MET A 113 -0.28 -19.11 3.13
CA MET A 113 0.10 -18.36 4.32
C MET A 113 -1.12 -17.97 5.17
N ILE A 114 -2.19 -17.49 4.53
CA ILE A 114 -3.44 -17.12 5.23
C ILE A 114 -4.12 -18.37 5.81
N SER A 115 -4.13 -19.49 5.09
CA SER A 115 -4.72 -20.75 5.58
C SER A 115 -4.02 -21.30 6.83
N LEU A 116 -2.73 -21.01 6.98
CA LEU A 116 -1.91 -21.33 8.16
C LEU A 116 -2.12 -20.33 9.32
N GLY A 117 -2.98 -19.33 9.16
CA GLY A 117 -3.25 -18.30 10.17
C GLY A 117 -2.12 -17.28 10.35
N ILE A 118 -1.16 -17.21 9.44
CA ILE A 118 -0.05 -16.25 9.48
C ILE A 118 -0.54 -14.91 8.94
N LYS A 119 -0.45 -13.86 9.78
CA LYS A 119 -0.84 -12.51 9.37
C LYS A 119 0.18 -11.90 8.42
N PRO A 120 -0.24 -11.32 7.29
CA PRO A 120 0.67 -10.63 6.39
C PRO A 120 1.24 -9.35 7.03
N ASN A 121 2.49 -9.05 6.71
CA ASN A 121 3.08 -7.75 6.99
C ASN A 121 2.85 -6.76 5.83
N SER A 122 3.28 -5.51 5.99
CA SER A 122 3.08 -4.46 4.98
C SER A 122 3.69 -4.80 3.63
N ALA A 123 4.87 -5.41 3.57
CA ALA A 123 5.51 -5.80 2.30
C ALA A 123 4.70 -6.86 1.55
N ILE A 124 4.16 -7.84 2.27
CA ILE A 124 3.28 -8.87 1.69
C ILE A 124 1.95 -8.25 1.21
N LEU A 125 1.39 -7.30 1.96
CA LEU A 125 0.16 -6.61 1.56
C LEU A 125 0.37 -5.75 0.31
N GLU A 126 1.48 -5.04 0.21
CA GLU A 126 1.86 -4.30 -1.00
C GLU A 126 2.04 -5.23 -2.21
N ALA A 127 2.72 -6.36 -2.03
CA ALA A 127 2.89 -7.35 -3.07
C ALA A 127 1.54 -7.97 -3.50
N ASN A 128 0.65 -8.26 -2.55
CA ASN A 128 -0.68 -8.77 -2.85
C ASN A 128 -1.53 -7.72 -3.59
N LEU A 129 -1.47 -6.46 -3.20
CA LEU A 129 -2.12 -5.37 -3.93
C LEU A 129 -1.58 -5.25 -5.37
N GLU A 130 -0.29 -5.50 -5.57
CA GLU A 130 0.30 -5.55 -6.91
C GLU A 130 -0.29 -6.69 -7.76
N ILE A 131 -0.48 -7.88 -7.18
CA ILE A 131 -1.15 -9.02 -7.86
C ILE A 131 -2.55 -8.63 -8.28
N VAL A 132 -3.31 -8.02 -7.36
CA VAL A 132 -4.68 -7.57 -7.58
C VAL A 132 -4.76 -6.58 -8.74
N THR A 133 -3.86 -5.59 -8.76
CA THR A 133 -3.89 -4.53 -9.78
C THR A 133 -3.45 -4.99 -11.16
N ARG A 134 -2.52 -5.96 -11.25
CA ARG A 134 -2.04 -6.48 -12.55
C ARG A 134 -3.00 -7.44 -13.22
N LYS A 135 -3.91 -8.08 -12.49
CA LYS A 135 -4.89 -9.03 -13.05
C LYS A 135 -6.14 -8.38 -13.66
N GLU A 136 -6.31 -7.05 -13.50
CA GLU A 136 -7.44 -6.26 -14.05
C GLU A 136 -8.85 -6.83 -13.76
N GLU A 137 -8.97 -7.69 -12.75
CA GLU A 137 -10.27 -8.24 -12.37
C GLU A 137 -10.99 -7.27 -11.41
N VAL A 138 -12.12 -6.73 -11.83
CA VAL A 138 -12.91 -5.69 -11.12
C VAL A 138 -13.26 -6.04 -9.67
N ASN A 139 -13.42 -7.32 -9.35
CA ASN A 139 -13.78 -7.77 -7.99
C ASN A 139 -12.59 -7.91 -7.03
N THR A 140 -11.35 -7.74 -7.50
CA THR A 140 -10.15 -8.08 -6.73
C THR A 140 -9.82 -7.07 -5.63
N VAL A 141 -10.09 -5.76 -5.84
CA VAL A 141 -9.86 -4.73 -4.82
C VAL A 141 -10.87 -4.88 -3.68
N ARG A 142 -12.14 -5.13 -4.00
CA ARG A 142 -13.20 -5.41 -3.03
C ARG A 142 -12.86 -6.62 -2.16
N ASP A 143 -12.43 -7.71 -2.77
CA ASP A 143 -12.03 -8.92 -2.06
C ASP A 143 -10.79 -8.67 -1.19
N PHE A 144 -9.84 -7.88 -1.67
CA PHE A 144 -8.67 -7.47 -0.89
C PHE A 144 -9.08 -6.67 0.35
N LEU A 145 -9.91 -5.64 0.21
CA LEU A 145 -10.40 -4.82 1.32
C LEU A 145 -11.23 -5.64 2.32
N LYS A 146 -12.06 -6.57 1.84
CA LYS A 146 -12.79 -7.49 2.68
C LYS A 146 -11.86 -8.34 3.53
N ARG A 147 -10.80 -8.92 2.93
CA ARG A 147 -9.80 -9.72 3.65
C ARG A 147 -9.02 -8.90 4.67
N VAL A 148 -8.63 -7.67 4.33
CA VAL A 148 -7.97 -6.74 5.25
C VAL A 148 -8.85 -6.48 6.47
N ARG A 149 -10.14 -6.19 6.24
CA ARG A 149 -11.12 -5.93 7.31
C ARG A 149 -11.34 -7.17 8.18
N ASP A 150 -11.58 -8.33 7.56
CA ASP A 150 -11.93 -9.57 8.26
C ASP A 150 -10.70 -10.14 9.02
N GLY A 151 -9.49 -9.95 8.48
CA GLY A 151 -8.23 -10.33 9.11
C GLY A 151 -7.69 -9.31 10.13
N ASN A 152 -8.33 -8.14 10.22
CA ASN A 152 -7.86 -6.99 11.00
C ASN A 152 -6.37 -6.69 10.75
N TRP A 153 -6.01 -6.57 9.45
CA TRP A 153 -4.66 -6.28 9.01
C TRP A 153 -4.42 -4.77 8.97
N GLU A 154 -3.22 -4.36 9.36
CA GLU A 154 -2.84 -2.96 9.33
C GLU A 154 -2.29 -2.58 7.96
N LEU A 155 -2.88 -1.54 7.36
CA LEU A 155 -2.40 -0.96 6.11
C LEU A 155 -1.38 0.14 6.41
N ASN A 156 -0.25 0.14 5.70
CA ASN A 156 0.67 1.25 5.76
C ASN A 156 0.24 2.40 4.82
N LYS A 157 0.92 3.54 4.94
CA LYS A 157 0.64 4.74 4.16
C LYS A 157 0.68 4.48 2.65
N ALA A 158 1.71 3.81 2.15
CA ALA A 158 1.90 3.56 0.73
C ALA A 158 0.76 2.70 0.14
N THR A 159 0.32 1.68 0.88
CA THR A 159 -0.81 0.82 0.48
C THR A 159 -2.12 1.61 0.45
N VAL A 160 -2.36 2.47 1.45
CA VAL A 160 -3.56 3.33 1.50
C VAL A 160 -3.58 4.32 0.33
N GLU A 161 -2.48 5.02 0.08
CA GLU A 161 -2.36 5.96 -1.05
C GLU A 161 -2.59 5.27 -2.40
N ARG A 162 -2.05 4.07 -2.56
CA ARG A 162 -2.22 3.28 -3.78
C ARG A 162 -3.66 2.81 -3.96
N LEU A 163 -4.29 2.27 -2.90
CA LEU A 163 -5.71 1.89 -2.91
C LEU A 163 -6.60 3.07 -3.24
N THR A 164 -6.37 4.22 -2.58
CA THR A 164 -7.12 5.45 -2.86
C THR A 164 -7.05 5.84 -4.33
N ARG A 165 -5.86 5.76 -4.93
CA ARG A 165 -5.68 6.06 -6.36
C ARG A 165 -6.44 5.08 -7.24
N ILE A 166 -6.33 3.78 -6.96
CA ILE A 166 -7.02 2.74 -7.74
C ILE A 166 -8.54 2.94 -7.69
N CYS A 167 -9.10 3.19 -6.50
CA CYS A 167 -10.54 3.45 -6.35
C CYS A 167 -10.96 4.75 -7.06
N LEU A 168 -10.13 5.80 -7.02
CA LEU A 168 -10.40 7.06 -7.74
C LEU A 168 -10.40 6.90 -9.26
N ASP A 169 -9.45 6.13 -9.79
CA ASP A 169 -9.30 5.91 -11.23
C ASP A 169 -10.38 4.95 -11.74
N GLY A 170 -10.76 3.96 -10.94
CA GLY A 170 -11.81 2.99 -11.27
C GLY A 170 -13.23 3.51 -11.11
N GLY A 171 -13.44 4.60 -10.38
CA GLY A 171 -14.77 5.15 -10.10
C GLY A 171 -15.58 4.30 -9.11
N GLU A 172 -14.92 3.49 -8.29
CA GLU A 172 -15.55 2.50 -7.40
C GLU A 172 -15.86 3.11 -6.02
N ILE A 173 -17.09 3.57 -5.83
CA ILE A 173 -17.58 4.25 -4.60
C ILE A 173 -17.54 3.31 -3.40
N ASP A 174 -18.11 2.12 -3.56
CA ASP A 174 -18.26 1.14 -2.48
C ASP A 174 -16.90 0.71 -1.91
N GLU A 175 -15.89 0.58 -2.76
CA GLU A 175 -14.53 0.23 -2.36
C GLU A 175 -13.88 1.37 -1.56
N MET A 176 -14.14 2.61 -1.94
CA MET A 176 -13.63 3.78 -1.22
C MET A 176 -14.25 3.89 0.17
N GLU A 177 -15.55 3.66 0.30
CA GLU A 177 -16.25 3.63 1.59
C GLU A 177 -15.76 2.46 2.47
N GLN A 178 -15.50 1.29 1.87
CA GLN A 178 -14.90 0.16 2.59
C GLN A 178 -13.47 0.46 3.06
N LEU A 179 -12.65 1.11 2.23
CA LEU A 179 -11.31 1.54 2.60
C LEU A 179 -11.35 2.51 3.79
N LEU A 180 -12.26 3.49 3.76
CA LEU A 180 -12.48 4.40 4.87
C LEU A 180 -12.85 3.66 6.16
N ALA A 181 -13.79 2.73 6.08
CA ALA A 181 -14.22 1.91 7.22
C ALA A 181 -13.09 1.04 7.82
N VAL A 182 -12.15 0.59 6.99
CA VAL A 182 -10.95 -0.16 7.44
C VAL A 182 -9.99 0.76 8.20
N ILE A 183 -9.76 1.98 7.70
CA ILE A 183 -8.80 2.91 8.27
C ILE A 183 -9.32 3.54 9.57
N GLN A 184 -10.60 3.87 9.65
CA GLN A 184 -11.23 4.42 10.87
C GLN A 184 -11.19 3.46 12.07
N LYS A 185 -11.08 2.15 11.83
CA LYS A 185 -10.88 1.14 12.89
C LYS A 185 -9.44 1.06 13.38
N GLY A 186 -8.48 1.55 12.61
CA GLY A 186 -7.06 1.60 12.95
C GLY A 186 -6.70 2.87 13.71
N THR A 187 -5.62 2.84 14.49
CA THR A 187 -5.14 3.98 15.32
C THR A 187 -4.35 5.04 14.53
N HIS A 188 -4.52 5.14 13.21
CA HIS A 188 -3.62 5.90 12.34
C HIS A 188 -4.21 7.22 11.84
N SER A 189 -4.20 8.25 12.67
CA SER A 189 -4.66 9.61 12.33
C SER A 189 -3.91 10.29 11.17
N SER A 190 -2.68 9.84 10.85
CA SER A 190 -1.88 10.49 9.79
C SER A 190 -2.33 10.18 8.36
N TYR A 191 -3.06 9.09 8.14
CA TYR A 191 -3.56 8.70 6.81
C TYR A 191 -4.98 9.17 6.55
N GLU A 192 -5.73 9.46 7.59
CA GLU A 192 -7.12 9.93 7.51
C GLU A 192 -7.24 11.18 6.65
N THR A 193 -6.32 12.12 6.82
CA THR A 193 -6.33 13.39 6.07
C THR A 193 -6.27 13.16 4.55
N GLN A 194 -5.30 12.38 4.08
CA GLN A 194 -5.14 12.12 2.65
C GLN A 194 -6.31 11.33 2.06
N LEU A 195 -6.85 10.39 2.84
CA LEU A 195 -8.00 9.60 2.44
C LEU A 195 -9.25 10.47 2.32
N HIS A 196 -9.51 11.35 3.28
CA HIS A 196 -10.64 12.26 3.23
C HIS A 196 -10.57 13.20 2.01
N HIS A 197 -9.38 13.72 1.68
CA HIS A 197 -9.18 14.48 0.44
C HIS A 197 -9.52 13.63 -0.82
N GLY A 198 -9.07 12.37 -0.83
CA GLY A 198 -9.39 11.44 -1.91
C GLY A 198 -10.90 11.18 -2.06
N ILE A 199 -11.58 10.96 -0.94
CA ILE A 199 -13.03 10.73 -0.90
C ILE A 199 -13.81 11.95 -1.37
N ILE A 200 -13.45 13.16 -0.92
CA ILE A 200 -14.10 14.40 -1.36
C ILE A 200 -13.94 14.58 -2.88
N ARG A 201 -12.72 14.38 -3.42
CA ARG A 201 -12.50 14.42 -4.88
C ARG A 201 -13.35 13.40 -5.62
N PHE A 202 -13.50 12.23 -5.02
CA PHE A 202 -14.28 11.15 -5.60
C PHE A 202 -15.76 11.51 -5.66
N TYR A 203 -16.37 11.91 -4.54
CA TYR A 203 -17.76 12.34 -4.50
C TYR A 203 -18.03 13.54 -5.43
N ALA A 204 -17.08 14.49 -5.48
CA ALA A 204 -17.15 15.62 -6.39
C ALA A 204 -17.16 15.21 -7.87
N LYS A 205 -16.39 14.17 -8.25
CA LYS A 205 -16.36 13.63 -9.63
C LYS A 205 -17.56 12.75 -9.95
N ALA A 206 -18.06 12.01 -8.95
CA ALA A 206 -19.20 11.10 -9.10
C ALA A 206 -20.58 11.82 -9.02
N ASP A 207 -20.59 13.15 -8.99
CA ASP A 207 -21.79 13.98 -8.87
C ASP A 207 -22.66 13.68 -7.62
N ARG A 208 -22.01 13.19 -6.54
CA ARG A 208 -22.62 12.93 -5.22
C ARG A 208 -22.43 14.14 -4.29
N LEU A 209 -23.16 15.21 -4.55
CA LEU A 209 -22.98 16.49 -3.86
C LEU A 209 -23.22 16.39 -2.33
N ALA A 210 -24.27 15.69 -1.90
CA ALA A 210 -24.59 15.55 -0.47
C ALA A 210 -23.48 14.83 0.29
N ASP A 211 -22.99 13.71 -0.23
CA ASP A 211 -21.91 12.93 0.39
C ASP A 211 -20.59 13.71 0.41
N MET A 212 -20.34 14.51 -0.63
CA MET A 212 -19.20 15.43 -0.67
C MET A 212 -19.26 16.46 0.45
N GLU A 213 -20.43 17.07 0.67
CA GLU A 213 -20.65 18.06 1.72
C GLU A 213 -20.52 17.45 3.11
N ASP A 214 -21.07 16.24 3.33
CA ASP A 214 -20.93 15.51 4.58
C ASP A 214 -19.45 15.19 4.89
N ALA A 215 -18.70 14.76 3.88
CA ALA A 215 -17.28 14.50 4.01
C ALA A 215 -16.48 15.79 4.30
N ILE A 216 -16.81 16.92 3.65
CA ILE A 216 -16.22 18.23 3.91
C ILE A 216 -16.54 18.69 5.34
N CYS A 217 -17.80 18.59 5.77
CA CYS A 217 -18.21 18.95 7.11
C CYS A 217 -17.42 18.15 8.16
N TRP A 218 -17.39 16.83 8.02
CA TRP A 218 -16.62 15.98 8.92
C TRP A 218 -15.15 16.39 8.99
N MET A 219 -14.51 16.63 7.84
CA MET A 219 -13.11 17.02 7.74
C MET A 219 -12.83 18.33 8.48
N LEU A 220 -13.64 19.35 8.23
CA LEU A 220 -13.49 20.67 8.85
C LEU A 220 -13.78 20.64 10.36
N ASP A 221 -14.78 19.87 10.81
CA ASP A 221 -15.14 19.73 12.22
C ASP A 221 -14.06 18.97 13.03
N ASN A 222 -13.27 18.11 12.36
CA ASN A 222 -12.12 17.43 12.97
C ASN A 222 -10.79 18.19 12.78
N GLY A 223 -10.83 19.45 12.33
CA GLY A 223 -9.64 20.29 12.19
C GLY A 223 -8.70 19.92 11.04
N VAL A 224 -9.17 19.10 10.10
CA VAL A 224 -8.41 18.72 8.91
C VAL A 224 -8.58 19.81 7.86
N MET A 225 -7.46 20.36 7.37
CA MET A 225 -7.45 21.45 6.38
C MET A 225 -7.18 20.92 4.98
N PHE A 226 -7.65 21.64 3.96
CA PHE A 226 -7.28 21.37 2.58
C PHE A 226 -5.79 21.60 2.36
N MET A 227 -5.09 20.58 1.85
CA MET A 227 -3.65 20.61 1.66
C MET A 227 -3.23 21.15 0.28
N CYS A 228 -4.11 21.03 -0.72
CA CYS A 228 -3.80 21.50 -2.06
C CYS A 228 -4.98 22.25 -2.70
N PRO A 229 -4.70 23.29 -3.50
CA PRO A 229 -5.72 24.07 -4.20
C PRO A 229 -6.58 23.24 -5.15
N GLU A 230 -6.02 22.18 -5.73
CA GLU A 230 -6.70 21.29 -6.68
C GLU A 230 -7.91 20.59 -6.05
N ASP A 231 -7.88 20.32 -4.77
CA ASP A 231 -9.03 19.72 -4.04
C ASP A 231 -10.19 20.71 -4.00
N VAL A 232 -9.89 21.97 -3.69
CA VAL A 232 -10.89 23.04 -3.67
C VAL A 232 -11.43 23.31 -5.07
N ASP A 233 -10.58 23.30 -6.10
CA ASP A 233 -10.96 23.51 -7.48
C ASP A 233 -11.99 22.45 -7.95
N VAL A 234 -11.78 21.19 -7.58
CA VAL A 234 -12.71 20.09 -7.92
C VAL A 234 -14.06 20.25 -7.20
N ILE A 235 -14.05 20.69 -5.93
CA ILE A 235 -15.27 20.97 -5.15
C ILE A 235 -16.05 22.13 -5.79
N ILE A 236 -15.39 23.24 -6.13
CA ILE A 236 -15.99 24.39 -6.81
C ILE A 236 -16.65 23.94 -8.14
N CYS A 237 -15.93 23.15 -8.93
CA CYS A 237 -16.48 22.60 -10.17
C CYS A 237 -17.73 21.74 -9.94
N SER A 238 -17.79 20.96 -8.85
CA SER A 238 -18.96 20.17 -8.49
C SER A 238 -20.18 21.06 -8.19
N TYR A 239 -20.00 22.11 -7.37
CA TYR A 239 -21.07 23.06 -7.09
C TYR A 239 -21.61 23.75 -8.37
N PHE A 240 -20.73 24.14 -9.29
CA PHE A 240 -21.14 24.71 -10.57
C PHE A 240 -21.92 23.72 -11.44
N ARG A 241 -21.56 22.43 -11.45
CA ARG A 241 -22.32 21.40 -12.19
C ARG A 241 -23.73 21.24 -11.64
N HIS A 242 -23.90 21.29 -10.33
CA HIS A 242 -25.20 21.16 -9.67
C HIS A 242 -25.98 22.48 -9.58
N LYS A 243 -25.38 23.62 -10.00
CA LYS A 243 -25.96 24.97 -9.92
C LYS A 243 -26.30 25.41 -8.48
N GLU A 244 -25.57 24.90 -7.50
CA GLU A 244 -25.74 25.18 -6.07
C GLU A 244 -24.83 26.34 -5.63
N PHE A 245 -25.12 27.55 -6.14
CA PHE A 245 -24.26 28.72 -5.96
C PHE A 245 -24.25 29.25 -4.52
N ASP A 246 -25.37 29.18 -3.83
CA ASP A 246 -25.48 29.65 -2.44
C ASP A 246 -24.70 28.71 -1.50
N ARG A 247 -24.71 27.42 -1.77
CA ARG A 247 -23.88 26.43 -1.03
C ARG A 247 -22.39 26.61 -1.33
N LEU A 248 -22.04 26.96 -2.55
CA LEU A 248 -20.65 27.34 -2.92
C LEU A 248 -20.18 28.53 -2.09
N ASP A 249 -20.99 29.58 -1.96
CA ASP A 249 -20.65 30.76 -1.18
C ASP A 249 -20.45 30.40 0.31
N LEU A 250 -21.32 29.56 0.86
CA LEU A 250 -21.17 29.06 2.24
C LEU A 250 -19.88 28.26 2.42
N PHE A 251 -19.55 27.39 1.48
CA PHE A 251 -18.30 26.64 1.48
C PHE A 251 -17.07 27.56 1.45
N LEU A 252 -17.02 28.50 0.51
CA LEU A 252 -15.92 29.46 0.37
C LEU A 252 -15.74 30.32 1.62
N ASN A 253 -16.84 30.79 2.20
CA ASN A 253 -16.82 31.55 3.45
C ASN A 253 -16.27 30.73 4.62
N ARG A 254 -16.57 29.42 4.68
CA ARG A 254 -16.11 28.53 5.74
C ARG A 254 -14.61 28.27 5.66
N ILE A 255 -14.03 28.22 4.46
CA ILE A 255 -12.60 27.94 4.27
C ILE A 255 -11.71 29.20 4.17
N GLN A 256 -12.28 30.41 4.04
CA GLN A 256 -11.53 31.65 3.81
C GLN A 256 -10.47 31.97 4.86
N SER A 257 -10.61 31.46 6.09
CA SER A 257 -9.68 31.73 7.20
C SER A 257 -8.34 31.00 7.05
N PHE A 258 -8.31 29.90 6.32
CA PHE A 258 -7.12 29.04 6.16
C PHE A 258 -6.78 28.70 4.71
N PHE A 259 -7.67 28.96 3.77
CA PHE A 259 -7.43 28.76 2.35
C PHE A 259 -7.32 30.08 1.60
N LYS A 260 -6.26 30.21 0.80
CA LYS A 260 -6.09 31.35 -0.11
C LYS A 260 -6.19 30.88 -1.55
N PRO A 261 -7.21 31.33 -2.30
CA PRO A 261 -7.35 30.97 -3.70
C PRO A 261 -6.09 31.33 -4.50
N ASN A 262 -5.67 30.44 -5.37
CA ASN A 262 -4.62 30.69 -6.34
C ASN A 262 -5.25 31.21 -7.66
N ARG A 263 -4.41 31.46 -8.67
CA ARG A 263 -4.89 31.94 -9.98
C ARG A 263 -5.89 30.95 -10.61
N SER A 264 -5.61 29.63 -10.56
CA SER A 264 -6.49 28.60 -11.11
C SER A 264 -7.88 28.66 -10.47
N THR A 265 -7.92 28.74 -9.14
CA THR A 265 -9.19 28.84 -8.39
C THR A 265 -10.01 30.07 -8.81
N TYR A 266 -9.37 31.23 -8.94
CA TYR A 266 -10.05 32.45 -9.43
C TYR A 266 -10.55 32.28 -10.88
N ASP A 267 -9.73 31.71 -11.77
CA ASP A 267 -10.11 31.46 -13.16
C ASP A 267 -11.35 30.55 -13.25
N ILE A 268 -11.43 29.52 -12.41
CA ILE A 268 -12.59 28.62 -12.34
C ILE A 268 -13.83 29.37 -11.85
N LEU A 269 -13.73 30.15 -10.78
CA LEU A 269 -14.84 30.94 -10.23
C LEU A 269 -15.35 31.96 -11.26
N VAL A 270 -14.45 32.72 -11.89
CA VAL A 270 -14.80 33.70 -12.93
C VAL A 270 -15.47 33.04 -14.13
N ALA A 271 -14.92 31.92 -14.61
CA ALA A 271 -15.52 31.16 -15.72
C ALA A 271 -16.90 30.61 -15.35
N GLY A 272 -17.06 30.09 -14.16
CA GLY A 272 -18.32 29.54 -13.66
C GLY A 272 -19.38 30.62 -13.51
N TYR A 273 -19.11 31.70 -12.80
CA TYR A 273 -20.07 32.79 -12.61
C TYR A 273 -20.45 33.48 -13.93
N ARG A 274 -19.51 33.64 -14.86
CA ARG A 274 -19.78 34.17 -16.22
C ARG A 274 -20.72 33.24 -17.00
N LYS A 275 -20.51 31.92 -16.92
CA LYS A 275 -21.35 30.92 -17.62
C LYS A 275 -22.81 30.95 -17.19
N PHE A 276 -23.07 31.31 -15.94
CA PHE A 276 -24.41 31.33 -15.37
C PHE A 276 -24.98 32.73 -15.16
N ASP A 277 -24.37 33.76 -15.76
CA ASP A 277 -24.79 35.18 -15.72
C ASP A 277 -24.94 35.76 -14.30
N LEU A 278 -24.13 35.31 -13.35
CA LEU A 278 -24.13 35.75 -11.95
C LEU A 278 -23.24 37.01 -11.78
N HIS A 279 -23.73 38.14 -12.26
CA HIS A 279 -22.95 39.39 -12.42
C HIS A 279 -22.39 39.93 -11.10
N GLU A 280 -23.14 39.89 -10.01
CA GLU A 280 -22.69 40.37 -8.67
C GLU A 280 -21.51 39.55 -8.14
N ARG A 281 -21.65 38.19 -8.16
CA ARG A 281 -20.59 37.26 -7.76
C ARG A 281 -19.36 37.37 -8.65
N LEU A 282 -19.57 37.53 -9.95
CA LEU A 282 -18.48 37.70 -10.89
C LEU A 282 -17.68 39.00 -10.60
N HIS A 283 -18.37 40.11 -10.32
CA HIS A 283 -17.71 41.38 -9.99
C HIS A 283 -16.90 41.30 -8.68
N SER A 284 -17.49 40.70 -7.65
CA SER A 284 -16.81 40.48 -6.37
C SER A 284 -15.54 39.64 -6.60
N THR A 285 -15.66 38.49 -7.26
CA THR A 285 -14.52 37.58 -7.53
C THR A 285 -13.41 38.26 -8.31
N ILE A 286 -13.73 39.07 -9.33
CA ILE A 286 -12.71 39.85 -10.11
C ILE A 286 -12.02 40.88 -9.22
N ASN A 287 -12.73 41.52 -8.31
CA ASN A 287 -12.10 42.46 -7.38
C ASN A 287 -11.17 41.75 -6.39
N ASP A 288 -11.58 40.58 -5.85
CA ASP A 288 -10.75 39.78 -4.96
C ASP A 288 -9.49 39.29 -5.69
N MET A 289 -9.63 38.84 -6.95
CA MET A 289 -8.52 38.41 -7.80
C MET A 289 -7.50 39.54 -8.03
N ARG A 290 -7.99 40.78 -8.23
CA ARG A 290 -7.12 41.98 -8.36
C ARG A 290 -6.41 42.32 -7.06
N GLN A 291 -7.11 42.27 -5.94
CA GLN A 291 -6.51 42.49 -4.62
C GLN A 291 -5.45 41.44 -4.28
N ALA A 292 -5.64 40.22 -4.75
CA ALA A 292 -4.67 39.13 -4.60
C ALA A 292 -3.48 39.21 -5.58
N GLY A 293 -3.50 40.19 -6.53
CA GLY A 293 -2.39 40.45 -7.48
C GLY A 293 -2.36 39.54 -8.71
N PHE A 294 -3.49 38.92 -9.08
CA PHE A 294 -3.57 37.98 -10.22
C PHE A 294 -4.24 38.57 -11.47
N ALA A 295 -4.75 39.81 -11.40
CA ALA A 295 -5.40 40.51 -12.54
C ALA A 295 -4.69 41.79 -12.91
#